data_ff85b6aca9c0243848ce1b249e2408ec
#
_entry.id   ff85b6aca9c0243848ce1b249e2408ec
#
_cell.length_a   1.000
_cell.length_b   1.000
_cell.length_c   1.000
_cell.angle_alpha   90.00
_cell.angle_beta   90.00
_cell.angle_gamma   90.00
#
_symmetry.space_group_name_H-M   'P 1'
#
loop_
_entity.id
_entity.type
_entity.pdbx_description
1 polymer ?
#
loop_
_entity_poly.entity_id
_entity_poly.type
_entity_poly.pdbx_seq_one_letter_code
_entity_poly.pdbx_strand_id
1 'polypeptide(L)'
;MKAAPSEAPRSLAEKLQHLFASVRPAGRGEYSNHEVATAIEAAGGPTISATYIWQLRKGLRTNPTLNHLEALARFFGVPTSYFLDDAKAADVDSQLELLAALRSSDVQAIALRASGVSAEGLKAIVTMLDHVRRAEGLPPAPGANEPSSN
;
A
#
# COMPACT_ATOMS: atom_id res chain seq x y z
N MET A 1 -11.87 -1.46 30.19
CA MET A 1 -11.87 -0.58 29.02
C MET A 1 -10.59 -0.81 28.24
N LYS A 2 -10.63 -1.60 27.18
CA LYS A 2 -9.48 -1.73 26.30
C LYS A 2 -9.43 -0.48 25.44
N ALA A 3 -8.43 0.38 25.67
CA ALA A 3 -8.06 1.38 24.69
C ALA A 3 -7.83 0.66 23.36
N ALA A 4 -8.39 1.19 22.27
CA ALA A 4 -8.01 0.74 20.94
C ALA A 4 -6.48 0.67 20.90
N PRO A 5 -5.86 -0.38 20.32
CA PRO A 5 -4.43 -0.38 20.18
C PRO A 5 -4.07 0.89 19.43
N SER A 6 -3.40 1.79 20.11
CA SER A 6 -2.66 2.88 19.50
C SER A 6 -1.72 2.14 18.55
N GLU A 7 -1.98 2.20 17.26
CA GLU A 7 -1.05 1.66 16.28
C GLU A 7 0.27 2.37 16.52
N ALA A 8 1.22 1.62 17.07
CA ALA A 8 2.57 2.12 17.22
C ALA A 8 3.04 2.62 15.84
N PRO A 9 3.71 3.77 15.77
CA PRO A 9 4.19 4.28 14.50
C PRO A 9 5.00 3.20 13.79
N ARG A 10 4.64 2.93 12.54
CA ARG A 10 5.30 1.90 11.75
C ARG A 10 6.75 2.28 11.51
N SER A 11 7.64 1.31 11.71
CA SER A 11 9.06 1.50 11.44
C SER A 11 9.34 1.65 9.94
N LEU A 12 10.48 2.23 9.62
CA LEU A 12 10.96 2.30 8.24
C LEU A 12 11.04 0.89 7.60
N ALA A 13 11.52 -0.10 8.37
CA ALA A 13 11.60 -1.48 7.91
C ALA A 13 10.22 -2.04 7.53
N GLU A 14 9.22 -1.83 8.36
CA GLU A 14 7.85 -2.26 8.08
C GLU A 14 7.26 -1.57 6.84
N LYS A 15 7.49 -0.27 6.69
CA LYS A 15 7.05 0.49 5.51
C LYS A 15 7.70 -0.01 4.24
N LEU A 16 9.01 -0.27 4.26
CA LEU A 16 9.73 -0.85 3.12
C LEU A 16 9.23 -2.25 2.78
N GLN A 17 9.08 -3.12 3.77
CA GLN A 17 8.55 -4.46 3.55
C GLN A 17 7.17 -4.43 2.92
N HIS A 18 6.32 -3.51 3.35
CA HIS A 18 4.99 -3.32 2.79
C HIS A 18 5.05 -2.89 1.32
N LEU A 19 5.93 -1.95 0.96
CA LEU A 19 6.13 -1.52 -0.42
C LEU A 19 6.62 -2.66 -1.32
N PHE A 20 7.60 -3.43 -0.87
CA PHE A 20 8.08 -4.60 -1.61
C PHE A 20 6.98 -5.64 -1.82
N ALA A 21 6.11 -5.83 -0.84
CA ALA A 21 5.00 -6.77 -0.95
C ALA A 21 3.89 -6.27 -1.88
N SER A 22 3.64 -4.97 -1.90
CA SER A 22 2.52 -4.35 -2.61
C SER A 22 2.86 -3.92 -4.03
N VAL A 23 4.06 -3.41 -4.27
CA VAL A 23 4.53 -2.95 -5.57
C VAL A 23 5.38 -4.04 -6.21
N ARG A 24 4.76 -4.87 -7.03
CA ARG A 24 5.40 -6.04 -7.65
C ARG A 24 5.50 -5.88 -9.16
N PRO A 25 6.54 -6.45 -9.77
CA PRO A 25 6.58 -6.55 -11.22
C PRO A 25 5.45 -7.46 -11.74
N ALA A 26 4.97 -7.18 -12.94
CA ALA A 26 3.91 -7.96 -13.56
C ALA A 26 4.33 -9.44 -13.73
N GLY A 27 3.46 -10.36 -13.33
CA GLY A 27 3.61 -11.78 -13.59
C GLY A 27 4.65 -12.54 -12.76
N ARG A 28 5.22 -11.92 -11.73
CA ARG A 28 6.15 -12.60 -10.82
C ARG A 28 6.08 -12.05 -9.39
N GLY A 29 6.87 -12.61 -8.48
CA GLY A 29 6.95 -12.18 -7.09
C GLY A 29 7.64 -10.81 -6.90
N GLU A 30 8.04 -10.51 -5.68
CA GLU A 30 8.65 -9.24 -5.31
C GLU A 30 9.93 -8.93 -6.10
N TYR A 31 10.23 -7.64 -6.23
CA TYR A 31 11.55 -7.20 -6.68
C TYR A 31 12.63 -7.70 -5.72
N SER A 32 13.77 -8.10 -6.25
CA SER A 32 14.95 -8.35 -5.42
C SER A 32 15.59 -7.03 -4.99
N ASN A 33 16.34 -7.07 -3.89
CA ASN A 33 17.09 -5.89 -3.45
C ASN A 33 18.08 -5.41 -4.52
N HIS A 34 18.68 -6.34 -5.25
CA HIS A 34 19.61 -6.03 -6.34
C HIS A 34 18.91 -5.31 -7.50
N GLU A 35 17.72 -5.76 -7.88
CA GLU A 35 16.92 -5.11 -8.92
C GLU A 35 16.59 -3.66 -8.56
N VAL A 36 16.19 -3.42 -7.32
CA VAL A 36 15.88 -2.06 -6.83
C VAL A 36 17.13 -1.19 -6.85
N ALA A 37 18.26 -1.70 -6.33
CA ALA A 37 19.53 -0.98 -6.34
C ALA A 37 19.98 -0.61 -7.75
N THR A 38 19.90 -1.55 -8.68
CA THR A 38 20.28 -1.34 -10.09
C THR A 38 19.36 -0.32 -10.78
N ALA A 39 18.05 -0.41 -10.55
CA ALA A 39 17.09 0.52 -11.13
C ALA A 39 17.27 1.95 -10.62
N ILE A 40 17.57 2.13 -9.34
CA ILE A 40 17.85 3.45 -8.76
C ILE A 40 19.09 4.07 -9.40
N GLU A 41 20.16 3.30 -9.55
CA GLU A 41 21.40 3.76 -10.18
C GLU A 41 21.16 4.11 -11.65
N ALA A 42 20.45 3.27 -12.39
CA ALA A 42 20.12 3.49 -13.80
C ALA A 42 19.27 4.75 -14.01
N ALA A 43 18.44 5.12 -13.04
CA ALA A 43 17.63 6.33 -13.07
C ALA A 43 18.41 7.61 -12.70
N GLY A 44 19.72 7.51 -12.46
CA GLY A 44 20.56 8.64 -12.05
C GLY A 44 20.49 8.96 -10.56
N GLY A 45 19.96 8.07 -9.75
CA GLY A 45 19.89 8.21 -8.30
C GLY A 45 21.23 7.90 -7.60
N PRO A 46 21.24 7.98 -6.28
CA PRO A 46 22.42 7.64 -5.48
C PRO A 46 22.80 6.17 -5.63
N THR A 47 24.07 5.86 -5.41
CA THR A 47 24.51 4.48 -5.35
C THR A 47 24.04 3.86 -4.04
N ILE A 48 23.11 2.93 -4.12
CA ILE A 48 22.61 2.16 -2.98
C ILE A 48 22.93 0.70 -3.25
N SER A 49 23.58 0.01 -2.30
CA SER A 49 23.86 -1.42 -2.45
C SER A 49 22.62 -2.27 -2.10
N ALA A 50 22.53 -3.44 -2.72
CA ALA A 50 21.52 -4.43 -2.37
C ALA A 50 21.61 -4.82 -0.88
N THR A 51 22.82 -4.93 -0.34
CA THR A 51 23.06 -5.22 1.08
C THR A 51 22.50 -4.12 1.98
N TYR A 52 22.67 -2.84 1.60
CA TYR A 52 22.12 -1.72 2.37
C TYR A 52 20.59 -1.74 2.38
N ILE A 53 19.96 -2.02 1.23
CA ILE A 53 18.49 -2.16 1.13
C ILE A 53 18.02 -3.32 2.03
N TRP A 54 18.72 -4.44 2.01
CA TRP A 54 18.43 -5.57 2.89
C TRP A 54 18.52 -5.18 4.36
N GLN A 55 19.54 -4.42 4.75
CA GLN A 55 19.71 -3.94 6.13
C GLN A 55 18.56 -3.00 6.55
N LEU A 56 18.12 -2.11 5.66
CA LEU A 56 16.97 -1.25 5.91
C LEU A 56 15.68 -2.06 6.10
N ARG A 57 15.47 -3.06 5.27
CA ARG A 57 14.29 -3.94 5.35
C ARG A 57 14.27 -4.79 6.62
N LYS A 58 15.42 -5.16 7.13
CA LYS A 58 15.55 -5.94 8.38
C LYS A 58 15.60 -5.08 9.64
N GLY A 59 15.59 -3.78 9.51
CA GLY A 59 15.71 -2.87 10.65
C GLY A 59 17.11 -2.80 11.26
N LEU A 60 18.13 -3.32 10.57
CA LEU A 60 19.54 -3.26 10.99
C LEU A 60 20.14 -1.89 10.74
N ARG A 61 19.61 -1.14 9.80
CA ARG A 61 19.90 0.26 9.54
C ARG A 61 18.60 1.04 9.63
N THR A 62 18.56 2.08 10.46
CA THR A 62 17.34 2.82 10.77
C THR A 62 17.41 4.31 10.43
N ASN A 63 18.56 4.75 9.92
CA ASN A 63 18.81 6.17 9.69
C ASN A 63 19.39 6.42 8.28
N PRO A 64 18.62 6.13 7.21
CA PRO A 64 19.04 6.46 5.86
C PRO A 64 19.05 7.97 5.63
N THR A 65 19.84 8.42 4.66
CA THR A 65 19.83 9.83 4.25
C THR A 65 18.53 10.16 3.51
N LEU A 66 18.19 11.45 3.44
CA LEU A 66 17.04 11.91 2.68
C LEU A 66 17.14 11.51 1.20
N ASN A 67 18.34 11.58 0.60
CA ASN A 67 18.57 11.15 -0.79
C ASN A 67 18.22 9.68 -0.99
N HIS A 68 18.56 8.82 -0.04
CA HIS A 68 18.21 7.40 -0.10
C HIS A 68 16.70 7.19 -0.01
N LEU A 69 16.02 7.90 0.89
CA LEU A 69 14.56 7.83 1.02
C LEU A 69 13.85 8.33 -0.23
N GLU A 70 14.30 9.44 -0.80
CA GLU A 70 13.74 9.98 -2.04
C GLU A 70 13.91 9.01 -3.22
N ALA A 71 15.07 8.37 -3.32
CA ALA A 71 15.33 7.39 -4.38
C ALA A 71 14.44 6.15 -4.25
N LEU A 72 14.27 5.63 -3.05
CA LEU A 72 13.39 4.51 -2.77
C LEU A 72 11.92 4.88 -3.04
N ALA A 73 11.47 6.04 -2.58
CA ALA A 73 10.13 6.55 -2.82
C ALA A 73 9.85 6.68 -4.32
N ARG A 74 10.78 7.22 -5.07
CA ARG A 74 10.65 7.38 -6.53
C ARG A 74 10.58 6.03 -7.23
N PHE A 75 11.37 5.05 -6.80
CA PHE A 75 11.32 3.71 -7.38
C PHE A 75 9.94 3.06 -7.18
N PHE A 76 9.38 3.14 -5.98
CA PHE A 76 8.07 2.56 -5.67
C PHE A 76 6.88 3.42 -6.12
N GLY A 77 7.13 4.64 -6.60
CA GLY A 77 6.05 5.52 -7.06
C GLY A 77 5.24 6.14 -5.93
N VAL A 78 5.81 6.28 -4.74
CA VAL A 78 5.18 6.88 -3.57
C VAL A 78 5.87 8.20 -3.22
N PRO A 79 5.19 9.13 -2.53
CA PRO A 79 5.85 10.35 -2.04
C PRO A 79 6.84 10.03 -0.93
N THR A 80 7.90 10.83 -0.80
CA THR A 80 8.91 10.67 0.26
C THR A 80 8.28 10.75 1.66
N SER A 81 7.21 11.53 1.81
CA SER A 81 6.41 11.64 3.04
C SER A 81 5.82 10.30 3.51
N TYR A 82 5.72 9.32 2.64
CA TYR A 82 5.34 7.96 3.02
C TYR A 82 6.23 7.40 4.15
N PHE A 83 7.53 7.66 4.09
CA PHE A 83 8.48 7.19 5.10
C PHE A 83 8.52 8.08 6.35
N LEU A 84 8.04 9.31 6.27
CA LEU A 84 8.22 10.34 7.30
C LEU A 84 6.94 10.63 8.09
N ASP A 85 5.78 10.32 7.54
CA ASP A 85 4.47 10.65 8.10
C ASP A 85 3.57 9.41 8.06
N ASP A 86 3.15 8.94 9.24
CA ASP A 86 2.32 7.73 9.35
C ASP A 86 0.92 7.92 8.78
N ALA A 87 0.33 9.09 8.88
CA ALA A 87 -0.97 9.39 8.26
C ALA A 87 -0.88 9.30 6.74
N LYS A 88 0.19 9.86 6.16
CA LYS A 88 0.44 9.77 4.71
C LYS A 88 0.72 8.34 4.29
N ALA A 89 1.46 7.58 5.09
CA ALA A 89 1.72 6.16 4.84
C ALA A 89 0.40 5.36 4.81
N ALA A 90 -0.51 5.61 5.74
CA ALA A 90 -1.81 4.95 5.77
C ALA A 90 -2.65 5.26 4.52
N ASP A 91 -2.67 6.50 4.07
CA ASP A 91 -3.37 6.90 2.84
C ASP A 91 -2.83 6.19 1.61
N VAL A 92 -1.51 6.16 1.46
CA VAL A 92 -0.85 5.48 0.34
C VAL A 92 -1.10 3.98 0.38
N ASP A 93 -1.03 3.36 1.56
CA ASP A 93 -1.30 1.94 1.72
C ASP A 93 -2.73 1.59 1.31
N SER A 94 -3.70 2.42 1.66
CA SER A 94 -5.09 2.23 1.23
C SER A 94 -5.23 2.28 -0.29
N GLN A 95 -4.53 3.19 -0.95
CA GLN A 95 -4.50 3.28 -2.41
C GLN A 95 -3.84 2.05 -3.04
N LEU A 96 -2.75 1.54 -2.46
CA LEU A 96 -2.07 0.34 -2.93
C LEU A 96 -2.95 -0.90 -2.77
N GLU A 97 -3.69 -1.02 -1.68
CA GLU A 97 -4.66 -2.09 -1.47
C GLU A 97 -5.77 -2.06 -2.52
N LEU A 98 -6.29 -0.87 -2.83
CA LEU A 98 -7.29 -0.70 -3.88
C LEU A 98 -6.76 -1.15 -5.23
N LEU A 99 -5.55 -0.73 -5.60
CA LEU A 99 -4.91 -1.13 -6.85
C LEU A 99 -4.70 -2.65 -6.92
N ALA A 100 -4.28 -3.27 -5.81
CA ALA A 100 -4.12 -4.72 -5.73
C ALA A 100 -5.47 -5.45 -5.92
N ALA A 101 -6.53 -4.95 -5.29
CA ALA A 101 -7.88 -5.49 -5.44
C ALA A 101 -8.38 -5.40 -6.89
N LEU A 102 -8.10 -4.29 -7.58
CA LEU A 102 -8.49 -4.08 -8.98
C LEU A 102 -7.75 -4.99 -9.97
N ARG A 103 -6.66 -5.62 -9.56
CA ARG A 103 -5.96 -6.63 -10.37
C ARG A 103 -6.63 -8.00 -10.34
N SER A 104 -7.48 -8.26 -9.36
CA SER A 104 -8.24 -9.51 -9.28
C SER A 104 -9.25 -9.58 -10.42
N SER A 105 -9.23 -10.67 -11.18
CA SER A 105 -10.19 -10.91 -12.26
C SER A 105 -11.64 -10.97 -11.76
N ASP A 106 -11.83 -11.52 -10.59
CA ASP A 106 -13.17 -11.62 -9.96
C ASP A 106 -13.71 -10.26 -9.56
N VAL A 107 -12.86 -9.40 -8.99
CA VAL A 107 -13.23 -8.02 -8.66
C VAL A 107 -13.51 -7.21 -9.93
N GLN A 108 -12.70 -7.37 -10.97
CA GLN A 108 -12.94 -6.74 -12.28
C GLN A 108 -14.26 -7.17 -12.88
N ALA A 109 -14.61 -8.45 -12.78
CA ALA A 109 -15.88 -8.97 -13.27
C ALA A 109 -17.09 -8.33 -12.56
N ILE A 110 -16.97 -8.10 -11.25
CA ILE A 110 -18.00 -7.39 -10.47
C ILE A 110 -18.06 -5.92 -10.90
N ALA A 111 -16.92 -5.26 -11.04
CA ALA A 111 -16.86 -3.87 -11.47
C ALA A 111 -17.48 -3.65 -12.85
N LEU A 112 -17.21 -4.53 -13.80
CA LEU A 112 -17.79 -4.48 -15.15
C LEU A 112 -19.33 -4.63 -15.10
N ARG A 113 -19.84 -5.53 -14.27
CA ARG A 113 -21.28 -5.72 -14.10
C ARG A 113 -21.95 -4.57 -13.36
N ALA A 114 -21.23 -3.88 -12.49
CA ALA A 114 -21.71 -2.69 -11.79
C ALA A 114 -21.73 -1.44 -12.68
N SER A 115 -21.00 -1.47 -13.79
CA SER A 115 -20.96 -0.36 -14.74
C SER A 115 -22.34 -0.12 -15.36
N GLY A 116 -22.79 1.14 -15.35
CA GLY A 116 -24.10 1.53 -15.86
C GLY A 116 -25.26 1.35 -14.89
N VAL A 117 -25.03 0.77 -13.73
CA VAL A 117 -26.03 0.67 -12.66
C VAL A 117 -26.24 2.05 -12.03
N SER A 118 -27.50 2.39 -11.68
CA SER A 118 -27.82 3.66 -11.04
C SER A 118 -27.12 3.83 -9.69
N ALA A 119 -27.01 5.08 -9.22
CA ALA A 119 -26.43 5.38 -7.91
C ALA A 119 -27.14 4.64 -6.77
N GLU A 120 -28.47 4.52 -6.83
CA GLU A 120 -29.27 3.77 -5.85
C GLU A 120 -28.98 2.27 -5.93
N GLY A 121 -28.86 1.72 -7.13
CA GLY A 121 -28.51 0.34 -7.36
C GLY A 121 -27.10 0.02 -6.83
N LEU A 122 -26.14 0.93 -7.02
CA LEU A 122 -24.78 0.78 -6.48
C LEU A 122 -24.78 0.78 -4.95
N LYS A 123 -25.58 1.63 -4.31
CA LYS A 123 -25.72 1.62 -2.84
C LYS A 123 -26.25 0.28 -2.32
N ALA A 124 -27.22 -0.31 -3.03
CA ALA A 124 -27.74 -1.62 -2.67
C ALA A 124 -26.66 -2.71 -2.77
N ILE A 125 -25.83 -2.66 -3.82
CA ILE A 125 -24.69 -3.58 -4.00
C ILE A 125 -23.67 -3.42 -2.88
N VAL A 126 -23.32 -2.19 -2.52
CA VAL A 126 -22.38 -1.89 -1.43
C VAL A 126 -22.89 -2.45 -0.10
N THR A 127 -24.17 -2.26 0.20
CA THR A 127 -24.82 -2.80 1.41
C THR A 127 -24.72 -4.33 1.44
N MET A 128 -24.97 -4.98 0.32
CA MET A 128 -24.86 -6.43 0.18
C MET A 128 -23.42 -6.91 0.41
N LEU A 129 -22.44 -6.23 -0.18
CA LEU A 129 -21.03 -6.56 -0.01
C LEU A 129 -20.58 -6.38 1.45
N ASP A 130 -21.02 -5.33 2.13
CA ASP A 130 -20.75 -5.12 3.55
C ASP A 130 -21.31 -6.26 4.40
N HIS A 131 -22.47 -6.75 4.04
CA HIS A 131 -23.09 -7.88 4.71
C HIS A 131 -22.28 -9.17 4.52
N VAL A 132 -21.86 -9.43 3.29
CA VAL A 132 -21.01 -10.60 2.96
C VAL A 132 -19.68 -10.51 3.70
N ARG A 133 -19.04 -9.33 3.70
CA ARG A 133 -17.79 -9.12 4.42
C ARG A 133 -17.91 -9.45 5.91
N ARG A 134 -18.99 -9.00 6.54
CA ARG A 134 -19.25 -9.34 7.96
C ARG A 134 -19.48 -10.83 8.17
N ALA A 135 -20.22 -11.46 7.29
CA ALA A 135 -20.47 -12.91 7.37
C ALA A 135 -19.19 -13.73 7.22
N GLU A 136 -18.23 -13.25 6.44
CA GLU A 136 -16.92 -13.87 6.26
C GLU A 136 -15.88 -13.46 7.30
N GLY A 137 -16.23 -12.59 8.25
CA GLY A 137 -15.30 -12.09 9.28
C GLY A 137 -14.27 -11.10 8.78
N LEU A 138 -14.49 -10.48 7.63
CA LEU A 138 -13.59 -9.48 7.08
C LEU A 138 -13.80 -8.11 7.74
N PRO A 139 -12.74 -7.28 7.89
CA PRO A 139 -12.87 -5.93 8.40
C PRO A 139 -13.72 -5.04 7.46
N PRO A 140 -14.25 -3.91 7.95
CA PRO A 140 -14.93 -2.95 7.10
C PRO A 140 -14.06 -2.54 5.90
N ALA A 141 -14.70 -2.30 4.76
CA ALA A 141 -13.97 -1.87 3.58
C ALA A 141 -13.32 -0.49 3.81
N PRO A 142 -12.14 -0.23 3.23
CA PRO A 142 -11.53 1.10 3.27
C PRO A 142 -12.53 2.15 2.75
N GLY A 143 -12.67 3.26 3.46
CA GLY A 143 -13.59 4.35 3.10
C GLY A 143 -15.04 4.17 3.56
N ALA A 144 -15.38 3.06 4.24
CA ALA A 144 -16.75 2.83 4.71
C ALA A 144 -17.16 3.69 5.92
N ASN A 145 -16.24 4.43 6.51
CA ASN A 145 -16.46 5.16 7.77
C ASN A 145 -16.24 6.67 7.65
N GLU A 146 -16.69 7.29 6.58
CA GLU A 146 -16.90 8.73 6.66
C GLU A 146 -18.40 9.00 6.87
N PRO A 147 -18.84 9.32 8.10
CA PRO A 147 -20.14 9.93 8.26
C PRO A 147 -20.08 11.27 7.53
N SER A 148 -20.93 11.43 6.54
CA SER A 148 -21.17 12.74 5.93
C SER A 148 -21.46 13.72 7.05
N SER A 149 -20.45 14.50 7.45
CA SER A 149 -20.68 15.66 8.30
C SER A 149 -21.37 16.71 7.45
N ASN A 150 -22.64 16.84 7.72
CA ASN A 150 -23.40 18.00 7.30
C ASN A 150 -23.10 19.14 8.26
#